data_28c99eb04dd6d63bceecb2d50d4f3e71
#
_entry.id   28c99eb04dd6d63bceecb2d50d4f3e71
#
_cell.length_a   1.000
_cell.length_b   1.000
_cell.length_c   1.000
_cell.angle_alpha   90.00
_cell.angle_beta   90.00
_cell.angle_gamma   90.00
#
_symmetry.space_group_name_H-M   'P 1'
#
loop_
_entity.id
_entity.type
_entity.pdbx_description
1 polymer ?
#
loop_
_entity_poly.entity_id
_entity_poly.type
_entity_poly.pdbx_seq_one_letter_code
_entity_poly.pdbx_strand_id
1 'polypeptide(L)'
;GTAPLFTEVGTVKDLVIDASCSFVPTASEFGIIAIRNKGELTNVTNKANITMSADAFDDAVICGALVAEGLADITDCHNTGNITVTAQTSMKGAAVAGIAGYLKATMKDCSNEGTISASCAFVNGASTIVDVKNCAPSVGGLVAYGGNDENGQFAVKNCVNKGKVSLVNTSIDSVTENVKRQDVGGIAGASNGDITNCHNYGEVYAKLASSNGSAMSGNEAIVLAGGITGGDYFAVGQIKSNITGCTNEGPINVFSDASKSNSAVGGIVGWPGKEAKQSTCTKDCVNKGDITISGTVKVRAGGVQGGTGNMDNCTNEGEIIFESGDKASVIGSLCGFHSQGNTIETCKAFGKVTAMATVDGIGGLIGNIGNAAHNTGNGCVVDCVISGGAEATRGLVIGKFNGKTKNITLGETSPIKVSGSVEGTKIDAGNFANFVHGTTNYTEGVHVINAVFGK
;
A
#
# COMPACT_ATOMS: atom_id res chain seq x y z
N GLY A 1 14.43 -14.49 -25.88
CA GLY A 1 14.14 -15.81 -25.29
C GLY A 1 12.66 -15.95 -24.93
N THR A 2 12.17 -17.18 -24.92
CA THR A 2 10.74 -17.47 -24.63
C THR A 2 10.59 -18.31 -23.34
N ALA A 3 11.70 -18.82 -22.81
CA ALA A 3 11.76 -19.63 -21.61
C ALA A 3 12.85 -19.11 -20.67
N PRO A 4 12.79 -19.42 -19.37
CA PRO A 4 13.87 -19.14 -18.43
C PRO A 4 15.11 -19.96 -18.79
N LEU A 5 16.27 -19.55 -18.26
CA LEU A 5 17.52 -20.31 -18.45
C LEU A 5 17.42 -21.70 -17.80
N PHE A 6 16.71 -21.79 -16.68
CA PHE A 6 16.51 -23.03 -15.92
C PHE A 6 15.05 -23.13 -15.41
N THR A 7 14.54 -24.36 -15.25
CA THR A 7 13.28 -24.57 -14.52
C THR A 7 13.50 -24.40 -13.02
N GLU A 8 14.56 -25.02 -12.52
CA GLU A 8 15.01 -24.90 -11.13
C GLU A 8 16.52 -24.68 -11.12
N VAL A 9 16.98 -23.86 -10.18
CA VAL A 9 18.40 -23.57 -10.04
C VAL A 9 18.83 -23.67 -8.58
N GLY A 10 20.04 -24.15 -8.38
CA GLY A 10 20.75 -24.07 -7.10
C GLY A 10 21.32 -22.65 -6.91
N THR A 11 22.59 -22.57 -6.50
CA THR A 11 23.25 -21.27 -6.30
C THR A 11 23.69 -20.65 -7.63
N VAL A 12 23.38 -19.36 -7.82
CA VAL A 12 23.88 -18.55 -8.95
C VAL A 12 24.58 -17.34 -8.39
N LYS A 13 25.79 -17.06 -8.89
CA LYS A 13 26.59 -15.89 -8.47
C LYS A 13 27.23 -15.19 -9.66
N ASP A 14 27.41 -13.88 -9.51
CA ASP A 14 28.21 -13.04 -10.42
C ASP A 14 27.75 -13.14 -11.88
N LEU A 15 26.43 -13.02 -12.12
CA LEU A 15 25.84 -13.15 -13.45
C LEU A 15 25.19 -11.84 -13.90
N VAL A 16 25.48 -11.45 -15.12
CA VAL A 16 24.85 -10.30 -15.78
C VAL A 16 24.09 -10.77 -17.01
N ILE A 17 22.81 -10.44 -17.10
CA ILE A 17 22.01 -10.59 -18.30
C ILE A 17 22.03 -9.23 -19.02
N ASP A 18 22.63 -9.22 -20.21
CA ASP A 18 22.88 -8.00 -20.99
C ASP A 18 21.61 -7.38 -21.55
N ALA A 19 21.62 -6.05 -21.73
CA ALA A 19 20.49 -5.29 -22.25
C ALA A 19 20.14 -5.62 -23.72
N SER A 20 21.06 -6.25 -24.47
CA SER A 20 20.77 -6.74 -25.82
C SER A 20 19.86 -7.96 -25.83
N CYS A 21 19.71 -8.65 -24.70
CA CYS A 21 18.76 -9.72 -24.53
C CYS A 21 17.32 -9.17 -24.38
N SER A 22 16.36 -9.95 -24.86
CA SER A 22 14.94 -9.66 -24.64
C SER A 22 14.18 -10.98 -24.44
N PHE A 23 13.15 -10.94 -23.63
CA PHE A 23 12.35 -12.11 -23.31
C PHE A 23 10.87 -11.86 -23.60
N VAL A 24 10.27 -12.82 -24.31
CA VAL A 24 8.83 -12.88 -24.63
C VAL A 24 8.35 -14.26 -24.16
N PRO A 25 8.05 -14.40 -22.85
CA PRO A 25 7.68 -15.68 -22.26
C PRO A 25 6.42 -16.29 -22.88
N THR A 26 6.43 -17.63 -23.01
CA THR A 26 5.31 -18.43 -23.50
C THR A 26 4.69 -19.31 -22.41
N ALA A 27 5.06 -19.13 -21.16
CA ALA A 27 4.49 -19.79 -19.98
C ALA A 27 4.06 -18.78 -18.94
N SER A 28 3.08 -19.11 -18.11
CA SER A 28 2.54 -18.24 -17.07
C SER A 28 3.49 -17.99 -15.90
N GLU A 29 4.45 -18.88 -15.67
CA GLU A 29 5.51 -18.72 -14.66
C GLU A 29 6.83 -18.37 -15.36
N PHE A 30 7.42 -17.20 -15.03
CA PHE A 30 8.66 -16.76 -15.66
C PHE A 30 9.57 -15.96 -14.73
N GLY A 31 10.85 -16.31 -14.76
CA GLY A 31 11.97 -15.51 -14.32
C GLY A 31 13.13 -15.79 -15.25
N ILE A 32 13.93 -14.79 -15.59
CA ILE A 32 15.02 -14.99 -16.60
C ILE A 32 15.96 -16.09 -16.16
N ILE A 33 16.33 -16.14 -14.89
CA ILE A 33 17.25 -17.15 -14.38
C ILE A 33 16.53 -18.50 -14.24
N ALA A 34 15.41 -18.52 -13.50
CA ALA A 34 14.67 -19.75 -13.27
C ALA A 34 13.19 -19.48 -12.94
N ILE A 35 12.38 -20.53 -13.07
CA ILE A 35 11.06 -20.51 -12.43
C ILE A 35 11.25 -20.49 -10.91
N ARG A 36 12.14 -21.38 -10.37
CA ARG A 36 12.40 -21.49 -8.93
C ARG A 36 13.90 -21.49 -8.60
N ASN A 37 14.32 -20.69 -7.61
CA ASN A 37 15.63 -20.88 -7.00
C ASN A 37 15.51 -21.70 -5.72
N LYS A 38 16.24 -22.79 -5.65
CA LYS A 38 16.39 -23.63 -4.44
C LYS A 38 17.69 -23.35 -3.67
N GLY A 39 18.57 -22.56 -4.25
CA GLY A 39 19.79 -22.05 -3.65
C GLY A 39 19.89 -20.54 -3.85
N GLU A 40 20.87 -19.94 -3.19
CA GLU A 40 21.05 -18.48 -3.17
C GLU A 40 21.30 -17.88 -4.56
N LEU A 41 20.71 -16.71 -4.81
CA LEU A 41 21.11 -15.81 -5.87
C LEU A 41 21.93 -14.65 -5.28
N THR A 42 23.15 -14.45 -5.76
CA THR A 42 24.05 -13.42 -5.23
C THR A 42 24.73 -12.65 -6.36
N ASN A 43 24.70 -11.32 -6.32
CA ASN A 43 25.32 -10.45 -7.33
C ASN A 43 24.85 -10.81 -8.76
N VAL A 44 23.51 -10.88 -8.94
CA VAL A 44 22.90 -11.15 -10.25
C VAL A 44 22.23 -9.89 -10.76
N THR A 45 22.61 -9.44 -11.96
CA THR A 45 22.04 -8.23 -12.57
C THR A 45 21.28 -8.57 -13.84
N ASN A 46 20.01 -8.17 -13.91
CA ASN A 46 19.24 -8.16 -15.15
C ASN A 46 19.20 -6.76 -15.77
N LYS A 47 19.55 -6.67 -17.05
CA LYS A 47 19.38 -5.47 -17.87
C LYS A 47 18.40 -5.66 -19.04
N ALA A 48 17.93 -6.89 -19.24
CA ALA A 48 17.06 -7.27 -20.33
C ALA A 48 15.59 -6.94 -20.02
N ASN A 49 14.83 -6.60 -21.03
CA ASN A 49 13.40 -6.40 -20.92
C ASN A 49 12.63 -7.72 -20.99
N ILE A 50 11.50 -7.78 -20.28
CA ILE A 50 10.52 -8.87 -20.35
C ILE A 50 9.20 -8.27 -20.85
N THR A 51 8.65 -8.84 -21.93
CA THR A 51 7.33 -8.50 -22.43
C THR A 51 6.51 -9.76 -22.55
N MET A 52 5.43 -9.87 -21.75
CA MET A 52 4.58 -11.04 -21.66
C MET A 52 3.15 -10.71 -22.09
N SER A 53 2.60 -11.46 -23.05
CA SER A 53 1.17 -11.47 -23.34
C SER A 53 0.54 -12.64 -22.58
N ALA A 54 -0.39 -12.33 -21.69
CA ALA A 54 -1.04 -13.32 -20.85
C ALA A 54 -2.32 -13.91 -21.47
N ASP A 55 -2.68 -13.51 -22.69
CA ASP A 55 -3.90 -13.97 -23.37
C ASP A 55 -3.92 -15.49 -23.68
N ALA A 56 -2.74 -16.10 -23.68
CA ALA A 56 -2.59 -17.54 -23.94
C ALA A 56 -2.65 -18.41 -22.67
N PHE A 57 -2.81 -17.80 -21.47
CA PHE A 57 -2.69 -18.53 -20.21
C PHE A 57 -4.04 -18.67 -19.50
N ASP A 58 -4.38 -19.89 -19.13
CA ASP A 58 -5.55 -20.19 -18.29
C ASP A 58 -5.31 -19.92 -16.81
N ASP A 59 -4.03 -19.84 -16.37
CA ASP A 59 -3.61 -19.64 -14.99
C ASP A 59 -3.18 -18.18 -14.73
N ALA A 60 -3.05 -17.81 -13.45
CA ALA A 60 -2.43 -16.54 -13.05
C ALA A 60 -0.98 -16.45 -13.51
N VAL A 61 -0.55 -15.25 -13.90
CA VAL A 61 0.85 -14.99 -14.27
C VAL A 61 1.69 -14.75 -13.03
N ILE A 62 2.85 -15.39 -12.97
CA ILE A 62 3.88 -15.16 -11.94
C ILE A 62 5.17 -14.78 -12.66
N CYS A 63 5.54 -13.50 -12.60
CA CYS A 63 6.68 -12.96 -13.31
C CYS A 63 7.59 -12.13 -12.40
N GLY A 64 8.84 -12.55 -12.28
CA GLY A 64 9.91 -11.75 -11.70
C GLY A 64 11.05 -11.58 -12.70
N ALA A 65 11.84 -10.51 -12.59
CA ALA A 65 12.98 -10.35 -13.48
C ALA A 65 13.96 -11.53 -13.37
N LEU A 66 14.22 -12.00 -12.15
CA LEU A 66 15.17 -13.08 -11.93
C LEU A 66 14.49 -14.43 -11.77
N VAL A 67 13.48 -14.52 -10.91
CA VAL A 67 12.74 -15.74 -10.64
C VAL A 67 11.25 -15.52 -10.54
N ALA A 68 10.44 -16.49 -10.96
CA ALA A 68 9.01 -16.48 -10.67
C ALA A 68 8.77 -16.72 -9.18
N GLU A 69 9.39 -17.76 -8.60
CA GLU A 69 9.29 -18.10 -7.19
C GLU A 69 10.67 -18.11 -6.51
N GLY A 70 10.88 -17.23 -5.54
CA GLY A 70 12.07 -17.16 -4.69
C GLY A 70 11.90 -18.04 -3.45
N LEU A 71 12.53 -19.21 -3.45
CA LEU A 71 12.46 -20.19 -2.36
C LEU A 71 13.72 -20.18 -1.47
N ALA A 72 14.76 -19.49 -1.89
CA ALA A 72 16.01 -19.29 -1.15
C ALA A 72 16.45 -17.83 -1.25
N ASP A 73 17.41 -17.44 -0.44
CA ASP A 73 17.82 -16.05 -0.28
C ASP A 73 18.32 -15.40 -1.59
N ILE A 74 18.00 -14.12 -1.74
CA ILE A 74 18.38 -13.29 -2.89
C ILE A 74 19.13 -12.07 -2.35
N THR A 75 20.43 -11.97 -2.64
CA THR A 75 21.29 -10.93 -2.08
C THR A 75 22.04 -10.18 -3.18
N ASP A 76 22.14 -8.84 -3.06
CA ASP A 76 22.89 -7.98 -3.98
C ASP A 76 22.47 -8.21 -5.44
N CYS A 77 21.16 -8.33 -5.68
CA CYS A 77 20.62 -8.58 -7.02
C CYS A 77 19.88 -7.35 -7.56
N HIS A 78 20.05 -7.10 -8.85
CA HIS A 78 19.61 -5.84 -9.44
C HIS A 78 18.82 -6.06 -10.74
N ASN A 79 17.75 -5.29 -10.90
CA ASN A 79 17.00 -5.22 -12.16
C ASN A 79 17.00 -3.78 -12.71
N THR A 80 17.45 -3.62 -13.96
CA THR A 80 17.32 -2.37 -14.70
C THR A 80 16.45 -2.51 -15.95
N GLY A 81 16.06 -3.74 -16.30
CA GLY A 81 15.16 -4.04 -17.40
C GLY A 81 13.69 -3.79 -17.05
N ASN A 82 12.90 -3.40 -18.03
CA ASN A 82 11.47 -3.22 -17.86
C ASN A 82 10.74 -4.56 -17.92
N ILE A 83 9.68 -4.69 -17.12
CA ILE A 83 8.76 -5.83 -17.16
C ILE A 83 7.37 -5.32 -17.52
N THR A 84 6.83 -5.82 -18.62
CA THR A 84 5.49 -5.49 -19.08
C THR A 84 4.69 -6.76 -19.25
N VAL A 85 3.59 -6.87 -18.50
CA VAL A 85 2.61 -7.96 -18.62
C VAL A 85 1.30 -7.34 -19.11
N THR A 86 0.78 -7.84 -20.22
CA THR A 86 -0.50 -7.38 -20.79
C THR A 86 -1.42 -8.55 -21.10
N ALA A 87 -2.72 -8.36 -20.93
CA ALA A 87 -3.73 -9.24 -21.47
C ALA A 87 -4.86 -8.41 -22.07
N GLN A 88 -5.32 -8.78 -23.27
CA GLN A 88 -6.51 -8.18 -23.91
C GLN A 88 -7.79 -8.91 -23.49
N THR A 89 -7.65 -10.16 -23.08
CA THR A 89 -8.72 -10.99 -22.51
C THR A 89 -8.60 -11.07 -20.99
N SER A 90 -9.60 -11.68 -20.36
CA SER A 90 -9.63 -11.83 -18.91
C SER A 90 -8.50 -12.73 -18.38
N MET A 91 -7.87 -12.31 -17.31
CA MET A 91 -6.80 -13.03 -16.62
C MET A 91 -7.19 -13.36 -15.18
N LYS A 92 -6.83 -14.53 -14.67
CA LYS A 92 -7.18 -14.96 -13.31
C LYS A 92 -6.43 -14.21 -12.20
N GLY A 93 -5.24 -13.70 -12.49
CA GLY A 93 -4.43 -12.96 -11.56
C GLY A 93 -3.04 -12.67 -12.10
N ALA A 94 -2.28 -11.83 -11.44
CA ALA A 94 -0.90 -11.56 -11.79
C ALA A 94 -0.06 -11.26 -10.54
N ALA A 95 1.11 -11.84 -10.48
CA ALA A 95 2.17 -11.50 -9.53
C ALA A 95 3.38 -11.03 -10.33
N VAL A 96 3.57 -9.72 -10.47
CA VAL A 96 4.60 -9.14 -11.33
C VAL A 96 5.54 -8.25 -10.52
N ALA A 97 6.85 -8.51 -10.60
CA ALA A 97 7.81 -7.76 -9.80
C ALA A 97 9.20 -7.65 -10.41
N GLY A 98 9.96 -6.66 -9.93
CA GLY A 98 11.30 -6.35 -10.42
C GLY A 98 12.35 -7.41 -10.12
N ILE A 99 12.16 -8.29 -9.14
CA ILE A 99 13.11 -9.36 -8.80
C ILE A 99 12.42 -10.72 -8.74
N ALA A 100 11.41 -10.88 -7.87
CA ALA A 100 10.71 -12.15 -7.68
C ALA A 100 9.20 -11.96 -7.68
N GLY A 101 8.48 -12.73 -8.49
CA GLY A 101 7.01 -12.70 -8.50
C GLY A 101 6.44 -13.13 -7.16
N TYR A 102 6.95 -14.20 -6.59
CA TYR A 102 6.66 -14.69 -5.26
C TYR A 102 7.95 -14.94 -4.47
N LEU A 103 7.98 -14.59 -3.17
CA LEU A 103 9.17 -14.78 -2.34
C LEU A 103 8.79 -15.40 -0.98
N LYS A 104 9.47 -16.49 -0.62
CA LYS A 104 9.36 -17.19 0.68
C LYS A 104 10.64 -17.13 1.52
N ALA A 105 11.62 -16.35 1.13
CA ALA A 105 12.94 -16.30 1.73
C ALA A 105 13.34 -14.85 2.04
N THR A 106 14.59 -14.58 2.34
CA THR A 106 15.10 -13.23 2.55
C THR A 106 15.62 -12.63 1.26
N MET A 107 15.16 -11.40 0.96
CA MET A 107 15.77 -10.53 -0.05
C MET A 107 16.54 -9.42 0.64
N LYS A 108 17.79 -9.21 0.26
CA LYS A 108 18.65 -8.23 0.91
C LYS A 108 19.54 -7.48 -0.08
N ASP A 109 19.73 -6.19 0.16
CA ASP A 109 20.62 -5.32 -0.60
C ASP A 109 20.32 -5.31 -2.13
N CYS A 110 19.05 -5.53 -2.50
CA CYS A 110 18.59 -5.62 -3.89
C CYS A 110 17.99 -4.31 -4.40
N SER A 111 18.00 -4.11 -5.72
CA SER A 111 17.38 -2.92 -6.32
C SER A 111 16.60 -3.20 -7.61
N ASN A 112 15.58 -2.36 -7.85
CA ASN A 112 14.90 -2.26 -9.13
C ASN A 112 14.94 -0.82 -9.64
N GLU A 113 15.37 -0.64 -10.89
CA GLU A 113 15.32 0.64 -11.62
C GLU A 113 14.40 0.56 -12.86
N GLY A 114 14.04 -0.65 -13.30
CA GLY A 114 13.15 -0.88 -14.42
C GLY A 114 11.68 -0.57 -14.07
N THR A 115 10.91 -0.17 -15.06
CA THR A 115 9.45 -0.04 -14.93
C THR A 115 8.81 -1.41 -14.84
N ILE A 116 7.95 -1.61 -13.84
CA ILE A 116 7.18 -2.84 -13.64
C ILE A 116 5.71 -2.53 -13.89
N SER A 117 5.11 -3.18 -14.88
CA SER A 117 3.75 -2.88 -15.32
C SER A 117 2.94 -4.15 -15.59
N ALA A 118 1.75 -4.22 -15.02
CA ALA A 118 0.71 -5.16 -15.40
C ALA A 118 -0.54 -4.40 -15.84
N SER A 119 -1.06 -4.71 -17.03
CA SER A 119 -2.27 -4.10 -17.58
C SER A 119 -3.17 -5.18 -18.17
N CYS A 120 -4.28 -5.43 -17.52
CA CYS A 120 -5.14 -6.56 -17.86
C CYS A 120 -6.59 -6.31 -17.45
N ALA A 121 -7.49 -7.11 -18.02
CA ALA A 121 -8.82 -7.34 -17.48
C ALA A 121 -8.76 -8.54 -16.51
N PHE A 122 -8.64 -8.25 -15.23
CA PHE A 122 -8.60 -9.31 -14.20
C PHE A 122 -10.02 -9.75 -13.82
N VAL A 123 -10.38 -10.99 -14.11
CA VAL A 123 -11.77 -11.48 -13.97
C VAL A 123 -12.03 -12.22 -12.67
N ASN A 124 -11.03 -12.83 -12.05
CA ASN A 124 -11.19 -13.66 -10.86
C ASN A 124 -9.97 -13.55 -9.95
N GLY A 125 -9.90 -12.51 -9.14
CA GLY A 125 -8.95 -12.48 -8.05
C GLY A 125 -9.50 -13.20 -6.82
N ALA A 126 -8.78 -14.17 -6.27
CA ALA A 126 -9.11 -14.72 -4.96
C ALA A 126 -9.03 -13.61 -3.90
N SER A 127 -9.96 -13.61 -2.96
CA SER A 127 -9.94 -12.63 -1.83
C SER A 127 -8.85 -12.95 -0.80
N THR A 128 -8.30 -14.14 -0.92
CA THR A 128 -7.23 -14.67 -0.06
C THR A 128 -6.31 -15.49 -0.95
N ILE A 129 -5.01 -15.31 -0.83
CA ILE A 129 -4.06 -16.12 -1.56
C ILE A 129 -3.87 -17.42 -0.78
N VAL A 130 -4.54 -18.45 -1.25
CA VAL A 130 -4.34 -19.82 -0.75
C VAL A 130 -3.32 -20.55 -1.61
N ASP A 131 -3.18 -20.12 -2.87
CA ASP A 131 -2.25 -20.65 -3.85
C ASP A 131 -1.81 -19.52 -4.80
N VAL A 132 -0.52 -19.46 -5.11
CA VAL A 132 0.04 -18.45 -6.03
C VAL A 132 -0.65 -18.48 -7.41
N LYS A 133 -1.21 -19.63 -7.79
CA LYS A 133 -1.96 -19.81 -9.04
C LYS A 133 -3.37 -19.19 -9.04
N ASN A 134 -3.88 -18.80 -7.88
CA ASN A 134 -5.18 -18.14 -7.71
C ASN A 134 -5.02 -16.83 -6.93
N CYS A 135 -4.00 -16.05 -7.23
CA CYS A 135 -3.70 -14.82 -6.52
C CYS A 135 -4.51 -13.63 -7.04
N ALA A 136 -4.84 -12.72 -6.15
CA ALA A 136 -5.27 -11.38 -6.54
C ALA A 136 -4.17 -10.69 -7.38
N PRO A 137 -4.50 -9.78 -8.30
CA PRO A 137 -3.48 -9.02 -9.00
C PRO A 137 -2.59 -8.25 -8.03
N SER A 138 -1.28 -8.45 -8.14
CA SER A 138 -0.29 -7.78 -7.29
C SER A 138 0.94 -7.39 -8.08
N VAL A 139 1.37 -6.14 -7.91
CA VAL A 139 2.59 -5.62 -8.53
C VAL A 139 3.46 -4.95 -7.49
N GLY A 140 4.72 -5.37 -7.45
CA GLY A 140 5.71 -4.79 -6.55
C GLY A 140 7.00 -4.39 -7.25
N GLY A 141 7.67 -3.38 -6.73
CA GLY A 141 8.95 -2.94 -7.29
C GLY A 141 10.03 -4.03 -7.23
N LEU A 142 10.03 -4.84 -6.16
CA LEU A 142 10.96 -5.97 -6.01
C LEU A 142 10.25 -7.32 -5.88
N VAL A 143 9.14 -7.38 -5.14
CA VAL A 143 8.38 -8.60 -4.88
C VAL A 143 6.90 -8.34 -5.09
N ALA A 144 6.18 -9.17 -5.85
CA ALA A 144 4.74 -9.01 -5.95
C ALA A 144 4.04 -9.59 -4.71
N TYR A 145 4.40 -10.81 -4.33
CA TYR A 145 3.91 -11.45 -3.12
C TYR A 145 5.06 -11.93 -2.25
N GLY A 146 5.08 -11.45 -1.01
CA GLY A 146 5.95 -11.98 0.03
C GLY A 146 5.14 -12.72 1.08
N GLY A 147 5.39 -14.00 1.28
CA GLY A 147 4.62 -14.81 2.22
C GLY A 147 5.47 -15.73 3.07
N ASN A 148 5.14 -15.82 4.36
CA ASN A 148 5.60 -16.88 5.24
C ASN A 148 4.59 -18.02 5.17
N ASP A 149 5.06 -19.22 4.90
CA ASP A 149 4.36 -20.44 5.34
C ASP A 149 4.76 -20.74 6.79
N GLU A 150 4.23 -21.82 7.36
CA GLU A 150 4.52 -22.22 8.76
C GLU A 150 6.01 -22.31 9.12
N ASN A 151 6.91 -22.32 8.12
CA ASN A 151 8.35 -22.45 8.26
C ASN A 151 9.16 -21.41 7.48
N GLY A 152 8.52 -20.56 6.67
CA GLY A 152 9.17 -19.58 5.82
C GLY A 152 9.44 -18.26 6.54
N GLN A 153 10.58 -17.63 6.27
CA GLN A 153 10.96 -16.33 6.82
C GLN A 153 11.02 -15.28 5.69
N PHE A 154 9.86 -14.89 5.17
CA PHE A 154 9.85 -13.76 4.25
C PHE A 154 10.39 -12.51 4.94
N ALA A 155 11.40 -11.92 4.35
CA ALA A 155 11.89 -10.61 4.74
C ALA A 155 12.49 -9.87 3.54
N VAL A 156 12.30 -8.55 3.49
CA VAL A 156 12.98 -7.66 2.54
C VAL A 156 13.75 -6.61 3.31
N LYS A 157 15.07 -6.54 3.09
CA LYS A 157 15.98 -5.70 3.90
C LYS A 157 16.91 -4.86 3.03
N ASN A 158 17.06 -3.57 3.35
CA ASN A 158 17.99 -2.64 2.69
C ASN A 158 17.78 -2.58 1.17
N CYS A 159 16.56 -2.70 0.69
CA CYS A 159 16.28 -2.77 -0.74
C CYS A 159 15.74 -1.43 -1.27
N VAL A 160 15.95 -1.18 -2.56
CA VAL A 160 15.61 0.10 -3.19
C VAL A 160 14.80 -0.13 -4.46
N ASN A 161 13.67 0.57 -4.59
CA ASN A 161 12.96 0.70 -5.86
C ASN A 161 13.07 2.13 -6.39
N LYS A 162 13.52 2.29 -7.63
CA LYS A 162 13.52 3.56 -8.37
C LYS A 162 12.60 3.53 -9.58
N GLY A 163 12.22 2.33 -10.03
CA GLY A 163 11.36 2.14 -11.18
C GLY A 163 9.89 2.42 -10.86
N LYS A 164 9.13 2.85 -11.86
CA LYS A 164 7.67 2.96 -11.75
C LYS A 164 7.05 1.57 -11.57
N VAL A 165 6.09 1.48 -10.64
CA VAL A 165 5.28 0.27 -10.39
C VAL A 165 3.84 0.57 -10.78
N SER A 166 3.27 -0.20 -11.71
CA SER A 166 1.96 0.10 -12.27
C SER A 166 1.06 -1.14 -12.38
N LEU A 167 -0.15 -1.03 -11.86
CA LEU A 167 -1.21 -2.01 -12.07
C LEU A 167 -2.45 -1.33 -12.66
N VAL A 168 -2.86 -1.77 -13.85
CA VAL A 168 -4.04 -1.25 -14.55
C VAL A 168 -5.02 -2.37 -14.80
N ASN A 169 -6.23 -2.22 -14.28
CA ASN A 169 -7.36 -3.09 -14.57
C ASN A 169 -8.49 -2.26 -15.20
N THR A 170 -8.90 -2.60 -16.41
CA THR A 170 -9.83 -1.79 -17.23
C THR A 170 -11.13 -2.47 -17.59
N SER A 171 -11.49 -3.62 -16.99
CA SER A 171 -12.59 -4.46 -17.49
C SER A 171 -13.46 -5.05 -16.38
N ILE A 172 -13.89 -4.20 -15.45
CA ILE A 172 -14.57 -4.66 -14.25
C ILE A 172 -16.07 -4.92 -14.42
N ASP A 173 -16.67 -4.39 -15.50
CA ASP A 173 -18.13 -4.50 -15.74
C ASP A 173 -18.60 -5.88 -16.18
N SER A 174 -17.71 -6.69 -16.74
CA SER A 174 -18.01 -8.05 -17.18
C SER A 174 -17.84 -9.09 -16.07
N VAL A 175 -17.37 -8.67 -14.90
CA VAL A 175 -17.05 -9.58 -13.81
C VAL A 175 -18.29 -9.83 -12.97
N THR A 176 -18.97 -10.94 -13.21
CA THR A 176 -20.03 -11.47 -12.35
C THR A 176 -19.48 -12.09 -11.06
N GLU A 177 -18.19 -12.35 -10.97
CA GLU A 177 -17.51 -12.98 -9.85
C GLU A 177 -16.29 -12.16 -9.41
N ASN A 178 -16.43 -11.40 -8.37
CA ASN A 178 -15.50 -11.02 -7.29
C ASN A 178 -14.01 -10.80 -7.63
N VAL A 179 -13.63 -9.77 -8.38
CA VAL A 179 -12.29 -9.18 -8.21
C VAL A 179 -12.30 -8.46 -6.87
N LYS A 180 -11.82 -9.13 -5.84
CA LYS A 180 -11.95 -8.61 -4.47
C LYS A 180 -10.81 -7.67 -4.09
N ARG A 181 -9.63 -7.78 -4.71
CA ARG A 181 -8.46 -7.08 -4.24
C ARG A 181 -7.42 -6.89 -5.35
N GLN A 182 -6.76 -5.74 -5.35
CA GLN A 182 -5.59 -5.44 -6.17
C GLN A 182 -4.54 -4.77 -5.28
N ASP A 183 -3.31 -5.27 -5.30
CA ASP A 183 -2.23 -4.79 -4.46
C ASP A 183 -1.12 -4.16 -5.28
N VAL A 184 -0.72 -2.94 -4.94
CA VAL A 184 0.40 -2.27 -5.58
C VAL A 184 1.30 -1.65 -4.52
N GLY A 185 2.58 -1.96 -4.58
CA GLY A 185 3.55 -1.40 -3.64
C GLY A 185 4.91 -1.09 -4.26
N GLY A 186 5.53 -0.04 -3.79
CA GLY A 186 6.83 0.36 -4.30
C GLY A 186 7.94 -0.68 -4.06
N ILE A 187 7.84 -1.45 -2.99
CA ILE A 187 8.75 -2.55 -2.65
C ILE A 187 8.05 -3.89 -2.83
N ALA A 188 6.91 -4.08 -2.16
CA ALA A 188 6.12 -5.31 -2.26
C ALA A 188 4.67 -5.00 -2.59
N GLY A 189 4.05 -5.71 -3.53
CA GLY A 189 2.63 -5.56 -3.82
C GLY A 189 1.80 -5.96 -2.60
N ALA A 190 1.96 -7.18 -2.12
CA ALA A 190 1.42 -7.65 -0.85
C ALA A 190 2.48 -8.42 -0.05
N SER A 191 2.47 -8.28 1.27
CA SER A 191 3.49 -8.89 2.12
C SER A 191 2.91 -9.46 3.41
N ASN A 192 3.50 -10.57 3.87
CA ASN A 192 3.27 -11.17 5.18
C ASN A 192 4.63 -11.51 5.80
N GLY A 193 5.26 -10.53 6.42
CA GLY A 193 6.59 -10.62 7.03
C GLY A 193 7.27 -9.26 7.10
N ASP A 194 8.56 -9.25 7.36
CA ASP A 194 9.28 -8.02 7.70
C ASP A 194 9.83 -7.30 6.47
N ILE A 195 9.59 -5.99 6.39
CA ILE A 195 10.23 -5.09 5.42
C ILE A 195 11.02 -4.04 6.22
N THR A 196 12.34 -4.02 6.07
CA THR A 196 13.21 -3.20 6.92
C THR A 196 14.19 -2.38 6.09
N ASN A 197 14.31 -1.08 6.41
CA ASN A 197 15.26 -0.15 5.79
C ASN A 197 15.16 -0.12 4.26
N CYS A 198 13.94 -0.19 3.72
CA CYS A 198 13.71 -0.15 2.28
C CYS A 198 13.29 1.24 1.82
N HIS A 199 13.71 1.62 0.61
CA HIS A 199 13.41 2.91 0.02
C HIS A 199 12.66 2.77 -1.30
N ASN A 200 11.56 3.50 -1.46
CA ASN A 200 10.88 3.66 -2.73
C ASN A 200 11.01 5.10 -3.24
N TYR A 201 11.59 5.26 -4.41
CA TYR A 201 11.66 6.52 -5.18
C TYR A 201 10.74 6.51 -6.39
N GLY A 202 10.33 5.32 -6.82
CA GLY A 202 9.51 5.13 -8.02
C GLY A 202 8.04 5.49 -7.78
N GLU A 203 7.37 5.95 -8.82
CA GLU A 203 5.93 6.14 -8.80
C GLU A 203 5.21 4.81 -8.56
N VAL A 204 4.21 4.81 -7.67
CA VAL A 204 3.24 3.73 -7.50
C VAL A 204 1.93 4.16 -8.16
N TYR A 205 1.51 3.45 -9.20
CA TYR A 205 0.30 3.76 -9.97
C TYR A 205 -0.68 2.59 -9.93
N ALA A 206 -1.88 2.85 -9.48
CA ALA A 206 -2.98 1.88 -9.49
C ALA A 206 -4.19 2.44 -10.23
N LYS A 207 -4.69 1.70 -11.23
CA LYS A 207 -5.93 2.04 -11.92
C LYS A 207 -6.89 0.85 -11.88
N LEU A 208 -8.08 1.10 -11.34
CA LEU A 208 -9.21 0.17 -11.34
C LEU A 208 -10.39 0.86 -11.99
N ALA A 209 -10.58 0.66 -13.28
CA ALA A 209 -11.59 1.36 -14.07
C ALA A 209 -12.69 0.45 -14.57
N SER A 210 -13.90 0.95 -14.55
CA SER A 210 -15.02 0.36 -15.26
C SER A 210 -14.91 0.64 -16.76
N SER A 211 -15.28 -0.30 -17.62
CA SER A 211 -15.19 -0.14 -19.07
C SER A 211 -16.18 0.89 -19.61
N ASN A 212 -17.25 1.17 -18.89
CA ASN A 212 -18.29 2.13 -19.27
C ASN A 212 -18.27 3.44 -18.43
N GLY A 213 -17.26 3.61 -17.55
CA GLY A 213 -17.13 4.79 -16.70
C GLY A 213 -18.18 4.91 -15.60
N SER A 214 -18.98 3.88 -15.36
CA SER A 214 -19.97 3.84 -14.28
C SER A 214 -19.36 3.30 -13.00
N ALA A 215 -19.87 3.75 -11.85
CA ALA A 215 -19.47 3.17 -10.56
C ALA A 215 -19.78 1.67 -10.54
N MET A 216 -18.80 0.88 -10.13
CA MET A 216 -18.93 -0.57 -10.07
C MET A 216 -20.09 -1.00 -9.18
N SER A 217 -21.02 -1.78 -9.77
CA SER A 217 -22.19 -2.28 -9.03
C SER A 217 -21.92 -3.55 -8.22
N GLY A 218 -20.80 -4.23 -8.46
CA GLY A 218 -20.40 -5.47 -7.79
C GLY A 218 -19.87 -5.26 -6.36
N ASN A 219 -20.02 -6.26 -5.51
CA ASN A 219 -19.44 -6.23 -4.18
C ASN A 219 -17.92 -6.39 -4.26
N GLU A 220 -17.18 -5.53 -3.54
CA GLU A 220 -15.85 -5.80 -3.01
C GLU A 220 -14.62 -5.70 -3.93
N ALA A 221 -14.68 -4.97 -5.04
CA ALA A 221 -13.44 -4.57 -5.71
C ALA A 221 -12.75 -3.48 -4.88
N ILE A 222 -11.52 -3.72 -4.45
CA ILE A 222 -10.71 -2.77 -3.69
C ILE A 222 -9.32 -2.63 -4.29
N VAL A 223 -8.77 -1.43 -4.19
CA VAL A 223 -7.36 -1.14 -4.45
C VAL A 223 -6.65 -0.95 -3.13
N LEU A 224 -5.55 -1.66 -2.94
CA LEU A 224 -4.62 -1.46 -1.84
C LEU A 224 -3.30 -0.95 -2.43
N ALA A 225 -2.98 0.31 -2.18
CA ALA A 225 -1.77 0.93 -2.70
C ALA A 225 -0.91 1.51 -1.57
N GLY A 226 0.38 1.26 -1.62
CA GLY A 226 1.32 1.79 -0.65
C GLY A 226 2.69 2.09 -1.24
N GLY A 227 3.37 3.10 -0.71
CA GLY A 227 4.71 3.44 -1.16
C GLY A 227 5.73 2.32 -0.88
N ILE A 228 5.50 1.53 0.15
CA ILE A 228 6.31 0.35 0.48
C ILE A 228 5.53 -0.93 0.17
N THR A 229 4.32 -1.10 0.71
CA THR A 229 3.49 -2.27 0.43
C THR A 229 2.01 -1.91 0.26
N GLY A 230 1.34 -2.52 -0.71
CA GLY A 230 -0.10 -2.33 -0.92
C GLY A 230 -0.91 -2.84 0.26
N GLY A 231 -0.60 -4.01 0.76
CA GLY A 231 -1.31 -4.52 1.93
C GLY A 231 -0.74 -5.82 2.50
N ASP A 232 -1.33 -6.25 3.62
CA ASP A 232 -1.01 -7.54 4.22
C ASP A 232 -1.51 -8.68 3.35
N TYR A 233 -0.70 -9.69 3.24
CA TYR A 233 -1.05 -10.96 2.65
C TYR A 233 -1.71 -11.87 3.71
N PHE A 234 -2.98 -12.21 3.50
CA PHE A 234 -3.70 -13.14 4.38
C PHE A 234 -3.41 -14.58 3.99
N ALA A 235 -2.22 -15.10 4.30
CA ALA A 235 -2.02 -16.54 4.33
C ALA A 235 -2.53 -17.15 5.64
N VAL A 236 -2.91 -18.40 5.59
CA VAL A 236 -3.27 -19.18 6.77
C VAL A 236 -2.08 -19.18 7.74
N GLY A 237 -2.24 -18.58 8.92
CA GLY A 237 -1.15 -18.58 9.93
C GLY A 237 -0.66 -17.21 10.38
N GLN A 238 -1.48 -16.20 10.41
CA GLN A 238 -1.43 -14.97 11.24
C GLN A 238 -0.05 -14.48 11.73
N ILE A 239 0.90 -14.26 10.84
CA ILE A 239 2.18 -13.66 11.18
C ILE A 239 2.03 -12.14 11.07
N LYS A 240 2.46 -11.39 12.09
CA LYS A 240 2.53 -9.93 12.04
C LYS A 240 3.63 -9.51 11.08
N SER A 241 3.29 -8.61 10.16
CA SER A 241 4.30 -7.90 9.39
C SER A 241 4.85 -6.73 10.19
N ASN A 242 6.17 -6.51 10.15
CA ASN A 242 6.79 -5.30 10.67
C ASN A 242 7.41 -4.53 9.51
N ILE A 243 7.02 -3.27 9.37
CA ILE A 243 7.61 -2.37 8.40
C ILE A 243 8.39 -1.30 9.17
N THR A 244 9.71 -1.38 9.12
CA THR A 244 10.57 -0.60 10.01
C THR A 244 11.65 0.15 9.24
N GLY A 245 11.83 1.44 9.55
CA GLY A 245 12.89 2.27 8.97
C GLY A 245 12.75 2.50 7.47
N CYS A 246 11.55 2.36 6.91
CA CYS A 246 11.31 2.48 5.47
C CYS A 246 10.95 3.91 5.07
N THR A 247 11.35 4.31 3.86
CA THR A 247 11.04 5.63 3.32
C THR A 247 10.39 5.52 1.95
N ASN A 248 9.30 6.25 1.75
CA ASN A 248 8.71 6.48 0.45
C ASN A 248 8.94 7.93 0.02
N GLU A 249 9.56 8.14 -1.13
CA GLU A 249 9.73 9.45 -1.79
C GLU A 249 8.99 9.51 -3.14
N GLY A 250 8.58 8.34 -3.67
CA GLY A 250 7.83 8.25 -4.91
C GLY A 250 6.37 8.67 -4.75
N PRO A 251 5.76 9.32 -5.75
CA PRO A 251 4.34 9.65 -5.71
C PRO A 251 3.48 8.39 -5.83
N ILE A 252 2.29 8.44 -5.20
CA ILE A 252 1.28 7.39 -5.29
C ILE A 252 0.05 7.95 -5.97
N ASN A 253 -0.30 7.40 -7.12
CA ASN A 253 -1.43 7.82 -7.92
C ASN A 253 -2.45 6.70 -8.03
N VAL A 254 -3.65 6.92 -7.53
CA VAL A 254 -4.75 5.95 -7.55
C VAL A 254 -5.96 6.51 -8.26
N PHE A 255 -6.37 5.83 -9.32
CA PHE A 255 -7.68 6.03 -9.94
C PHE A 255 -8.53 4.78 -9.69
N SER A 256 -9.74 4.95 -9.14
CA SER A 256 -10.61 3.80 -8.95
C SER A 256 -12.10 4.15 -9.07
N ASP A 257 -12.84 3.30 -9.79
CA ASP A 257 -14.29 3.36 -9.88
C ASP A 257 -15.00 2.47 -8.83
N ALA A 258 -14.25 1.87 -7.89
CA ALA A 258 -14.77 1.03 -6.84
C ALA A 258 -15.40 1.85 -5.69
N SER A 259 -16.71 2.06 -5.74
CA SER A 259 -17.43 2.93 -4.79
C SER A 259 -18.06 2.19 -3.59
N LYS A 260 -18.18 0.87 -3.62
CA LYS A 260 -18.91 0.11 -2.57
C LYS A 260 -18.03 -0.35 -1.42
N SER A 261 -16.81 -0.75 -1.69
CA SER A 261 -15.88 -1.25 -0.69
C SER A 261 -14.75 -0.26 -0.43
N ASN A 262 -14.23 -0.24 0.79
CA ASN A 262 -13.16 0.68 1.13
C ASN A 262 -11.84 0.23 0.51
N SER A 263 -11.40 0.89 -0.54
CA SER A 263 -10.00 0.90 -0.97
C SER A 263 -9.12 1.52 0.13
N ALA A 264 -7.84 1.19 0.15
CA ALA A 264 -6.93 1.77 1.12
C ALA A 264 -5.62 2.22 0.46
N VAL A 265 -5.23 3.44 0.74
CA VAL A 265 -4.03 4.06 0.17
C VAL A 265 -3.19 4.64 1.30
N GLY A 266 -1.93 4.27 1.37
CA GLY A 266 -1.01 4.77 2.38
C GLY A 266 0.35 5.11 1.82
N GLY A 267 0.97 6.16 2.33
CA GLY A 267 2.33 6.54 1.92
C GLY A 267 3.36 5.44 2.18
N ILE A 268 3.11 4.60 3.18
CA ILE A 268 3.92 3.42 3.51
C ILE A 268 3.13 2.15 3.25
N VAL A 269 1.93 2.01 3.84
CA VAL A 269 1.11 0.80 3.76
C VAL A 269 -0.32 1.15 3.40
N GLY A 270 -0.86 0.55 2.33
CA GLY A 270 -2.26 0.72 1.99
C GLY A 270 -3.17 0.14 3.06
N TRP A 271 -3.09 -1.17 3.30
CA TRP A 271 -3.90 -1.85 4.30
C TRP A 271 -3.08 -2.77 5.20
N PRO A 272 -2.86 -2.42 6.47
CA PRO A 272 -2.03 -3.18 7.39
C PRO A 272 -2.73 -4.35 8.11
N GLY A 273 -3.86 -4.82 7.64
CA GLY A 273 -4.58 -5.97 8.21
C GLY A 273 -5.87 -5.64 8.95
N LYS A 274 -6.64 -6.68 9.30
CA LYS A 274 -8.01 -6.53 9.84
C LYS A 274 -8.10 -6.48 11.37
N GLU A 275 -7.17 -7.09 12.09
CA GLU A 275 -7.31 -7.31 13.54
C GLU A 275 -6.12 -6.78 14.33
N ALA A 276 -6.41 -6.15 15.46
CA ALA A 276 -5.42 -5.53 16.35
C ALA A 276 -4.28 -6.45 16.82
N LYS A 277 -4.54 -7.74 16.92
CA LYS A 277 -3.52 -8.72 17.32
C LYS A 277 -2.62 -9.19 16.16
N GLN A 278 -3.00 -8.86 14.92
CA GLN A 278 -2.41 -9.35 13.69
C GLN A 278 -2.04 -8.22 12.73
N SER A 279 -2.32 -6.96 13.13
CA SER A 279 -2.05 -5.81 12.29
C SER A 279 -0.56 -5.53 12.17
N THR A 280 -0.16 -5.12 10.99
CA THR A 280 1.19 -4.62 10.70
C THR A 280 1.58 -3.54 11.70
N CYS A 281 2.78 -3.64 12.22
CA CYS A 281 3.43 -2.57 12.96
C CYS A 281 4.30 -1.76 12.02
N THR A 282 3.98 -0.48 11.84
CA THR A 282 4.79 0.46 11.06
C THR A 282 5.59 1.33 12.01
N LYS A 283 6.91 1.24 11.95
CA LYS A 283 7.79 1.92 12.90
C LYS A 283 8.94 2.65 12.20
N ASP A 284 9.28 3.84 12.70
CA ASP A 284 10.42 4.64 12.21
C ASP A 284 10.35 4.89 10.68
N CYS A 285 9.14 4.98 10.12
CA CYS A 285 8.93 5.13 8.68
C CYS A 285 8.60 6.57 8.30
N VAL A 286 9.03 6.97 7.09
CA VAL A 286 8.81 8.33 6.58
C VAL A 286 8.19 8.27 5.19
N ASN A 287 7.04 8.95 5.03
CA ASN A 287 6.49 9.25 3.72
C ASN A 287 6.77 10.70 3.33
N LYS A 288 7.40 10.90 2.18
CA LYS A 288 7.63 12.21 1.55
C LYS A 288 6.92 12.32 0.19
N GLY A 289 6.50 11.18 -0.36
CA GLY A 289 5.79 11.14 -1.64
C GLY A 289 4.35 11.63 -1.51
N ASP A 290 3.88 12.34 -2.51
CA ASP A 290 2.50 12.81 -2.58
C ASP A 290 1.56 11.67 -2.95
N ILE A 291 0.32 11.76 -2.46
CA ILE A 291 -0.74 10.80 -2.75
C ILE A 291 -1.87 11.51 -3.47
N THR A 292 -2.19 11.08 -4.69
CA THR A 292 -3.33 11.60 -5.47
C THR A 292 -4.37 10.51 -5.69
N ILE A 293 -5.62 10.80 -5.38
CA ILE A 293 -6.74 9.86 -5.48
C ILE A 293 -7.88 10.48 -6.28
N SER A 294 -8.37 9.73 -7.27
CA SER A 294 -9.46 10.16 -8.16
C SER A 294 -10.37 9.00 -8.58
N GLY A 295 -11.48 9.32 -9.26
CA GLY A 295 -12.50 8.37 -9.71
C GLY A 295 -13.81 8.48 -8.93
N THR A 296 -14.50 7.38 -8.71
CA THR A 296 -15.70 7.28 -7.86
C THR A 296 -15.43 6.50 -6.56
N VAL A 297 -14.17 6.31 -6.23
CA VAL A 297 -13.67 5.42 -5.17
C VAL A 297 -14.17 5.82 -3.78
N LYS A 298 -14.51 4.81 -2.99
CA LYS A 298 -14.60 4.92 -1.54
C LYS A 298 -13.26 4.52 -0.94
N VAL A 299 -12.57 5.44 -0.28
CA VAL A 299 -11.19 5.23 0.16
C VAL A 299 -10.97 5.58 1.63
N ARG A 300 -10.01 4.87 2.21
CA ARG A 300 -9.31 5.24 3.43
C ARG A 300 -7.89 5.63 3.05
N ALA A 301 -7.57 6.90 3.15
CA ALA A 301 -6.26 7.40 2.73
C ALA A 301 -5.50 8.00 3.91
N GLY A 302 -4.23 7.63 4.02
CA GLY A 302 -3.33 8.17 5.04
C GLY A 302 -1.90 8.32 4.52
N GLY A 303 -1.21 9.34 4.98
CA GLY A 303 0.18 9.57 4.57
C GLY A 303 1.15 8.48 5.05
N VAL A 304 0.76 7.69 6.05
CA VAL A 304 1.50 6.49 6.49
C VAL A 304 0.67 5.25 6.22
N GLN A 305 -0.54 5.16 6.76
CA GLN A 305 -1.42 4.00 6.60
C GLN A 305 -2.81 4.40 6.13
N GLY A 306 -3.33 3.74 5.10
CA GLY A 306 -4.71 3.95 4.66
C GLY A 306 -5.72 3.38 5.65
N GLY A 307 -5.49 2.17 6.11
CA GLY A 307 -6.30 1.46 7.10
C GLY A 307 -5.70 1.44 8.49
N THR A 308 -6.15 0.47 9.29
CA THR A 308 -5.81 0.34 10.71
C THR A 308 -4.57 -0.51 10.93
N GLY A 309 -3.62 0.00 11.70
CA GLY A 309 -2.41 -0.70 12.14
C GLY A 309 -1.75 0.08 13.28
N ASN A 310 -0.76 -0.55 13.91
CA ASN A 310 0.06 0.16 14.88
C ASN A 310 1.07 1.05 14.17
N MET A 311 1.25 2.26 14.66
CA MET A 311 2.28 3.19 14.19
C MET A 311 3.07 3.74 15.37
N ASP A 312 4.40 3.72 15.26
CA ASP A 312 5.31 4.30 16.24
C ASP A 312 6.41 5.08 15.53
N ASN A 313 6.62 6.33 15.93
CA ASN A 313 7.64 7.22 15.40
C ASN A 313 7.63 7.35 13.86
N CYS A 314 6.45 7.36 13.25
CA CYS A 314 6.29 7.53 11.81
C CYS A 314 6.03 8.99 11.45
N THR A 315 6.46 9.39 10.25
CA THR A 315 6.29 10.77 9.77
C THR A 315 5.65 10.78 8.40
N ASN A 316 4.68 11.68 8.19
CA ASN A 316 4.22 12.07 6.87
C ASN A 316 4.60 13.52 6.57
N GLU A 317 5.35 13.72 5.48
CA GLU A 317 5.73 15.02 4.92
C GLU A 317 5.04 15.28 3.56
N GLY A 318 4.54 14.23 2.89
CA GLY A 318 3.90 14.31 1.57
C GLY A 318 2.49 14.91 1.64
N GLU A 319 2.03 15.48 0.52
CA GLU A 319 0.67 15.98 0.35
C GLU A 319 -0.29 14.82 0.01
N ILE A 320 -1.53 14.90 0.52
CA ILE A 320 -2.62 14.00 0.12
C ILE A 320 -3.67 14.83 -0.60
N ILE A 321 -3.94 14.50 -1.85
CA ILE A 321 -4.91 15.17 -2.71
C ILE A 321 -6.02 14.19 -3.05
N PHE A 322 -7.23 14.45 -2.57
CA PHE A 322 -8.44 13.75 -2.96
C PHE A 322 -9.21 14.60 -3.97
N GLU A 323 -9.00 14.31 -5.25
CA GLU A 323 -9.59 15.08 -6.34
C GLU A 323 -11.08 14.78 -6.50
N SER A 324 -11.43 13.48 -6.45
CA SER A 324 -12.81 13.01 -6.59
C SER A 324 -12.97 11.63 -5.96
N GLY A 325 -14.21 11.26 -5.60
CA GLY A 325 -14.51 9.95 -5.03
C GLY A 325 -15.86 9.93 -4.32
N ASP A 326 -16.15 8.81 -3.67
CA ASP A 326 -17.34 8.63 -2.85
C ASP A 326 -17.26 9.49 -1.58
N LYS A 327 -18.39 10.14 -1.23
CA LYS A 327 -18.51 10.98 -0.04
C LYS A 327 -18.22 10.26 1.28
N ALA A 328 -18.29 8.94 1.31
CA ALA A 328 -17.97 8.14 2.50
C ALA A 328 -16.46 7.87 2.64
N SER A 329 -15.62 8.48 1.81
CA SER A 329 -14.16 8.44 1.93
C SER A 329 -13.67 9.18 3.17
N VAL A 330 -12.55 8.71 3.73
CA VAL A 330 -11.93 9.32 4.91
C VAL A 330 -10.43 9.48 4.71
N ILE A 331 -9.90 10.65 5.09
CA ILE A 331 -8.54 11.06 4.79
C ILE A 331 -7.87 11.58 6.05
N GLY A 332 -6.69 11.07 6.38
CA GLY A 332 -5.88 11.59 7.47
C GLY A 332 -4.43 11.75 7.05
N SER A 333 -3.74 12.79 7.54
CA SER A 333 -2.33 12.95 7.18
C SER A 333 -1.47 11.76 7.63
N LEU A 334 -1.80 11.08 8.73
CA LEU A 334 -1.14 9.83 9.12
C LEU A 334 -1.98 8.60 8.79
N CYS A 335 -3.26 8.60 9.21
CA CYS A 335 -4.13 7.43 9.10
C CYS A 335 -5.51 7.80 8.57
N GLY A 336 -5.98 7.13 7.51
CA GLY A 336 -7.33 7.35 7.00
C GLY A 336 -8.40 6.88 7.97
N PHE A 337 -8.28 5.65 8.46
CA PHE A 337 -9.23 5.05 9.41
C PHE A 337 -8.51 4.29 10.52
N HIS A 338 -8.83 4.63 11.76
CA HIS A 338 -8.27 3.98 12.95
C HIS A 338 -9.32 3.13 13.69
N SER A 339 -9.01 1.89 13.98
CA SER A 339 -9.90 0.97 14.71
C SER A 339 -9.32 0.53 16.06
N GLN A 340 -10.17 -0.08 16.87
CA GLN A 340 -9.84 -0.57 18.20
C GLN A 340 -8.62 -1.49 18.22
N GLY A 341 -7.84 -1.36 19.29
CA GLY A 341 -6.72 -2.24 19.61
C GLY A 341 -5.41 -1.92 18.89
N ASN A 342 -5.39 -0.88 18.06
CA ASN A 342 -4.19 -0.33 17.47
C ASN A 342 -3.77 0.96 18.17
N THR A 343 -2.51 1.33 18.04
CA THR A 343 -1.93 2.55 18.62
C THR A 343 -1.25 3.41 17.56
N ILE A 344 -1.29 4.71 17.75
CA ILE A 344 -0.50 5.70 17.02
C ILE A 344 0.29 6.46 18.09
N GLU A 345 1.60 6.35 18.10
CA GLU A 345 2.44 6.93 19.14
C GLU A 345 3.64 7.66 18.54
N THR A 346 3.99 8.79 19.12
CA THR A 346 5.17 9.61 18.76
C THR A 346 5.27 9.99 17.27
N CYS A 347 4.17 9.86 16.53
CA CYS A 347 4.11 10.11 15.09
C CYS A 347 3.98 11.60 14.74
N LYS A 348 4.38 11.96 13.53
CA LYS A 348 4.42 13.36 13.07
C LYS A 348 3.66 13.51 11.76
N ALA A 349 2.69 14.40 11.75
CA ALA A 349 1.89 14.78 10.60
C ALA A 349 2.27 16.20 10.16
N PHE A 350 3.07 16.31 9.10
CA PHE A 350 3.55 17.60 8.56
C PHE A 350 3.00 17.89 7.16
N GLY A 351 2.43 16.89 6.50
CA GLY A 351 1.93 17.01 5.15
C GLY A 351 0.68 17.89 5.03
N LYS A 352 0.36 18.25 3.80
CA LYS A 352 -0.90 18.93 3.47
C LYS A 352 -1.96 17.90 3.10
N VAL A 353 -3.21 18.14 3.50
CA VAL A 353 -4.37 17.31 3.15
C VAL A 353 -5.41 18.17 2.47
N THR A 354 -5.70 17.86 1.20
CA THR A 354 -6.63 18.60 0.37
C THR A 354 -7.72 17.67 -0.14
N ALA A 355 -8.99 17.96 0.19
CA ALA A 355 -10.14 17.31 -0.39
C ALA A 355 -10.90 18.25 -1.31
N MET A 356 -10.82 18.03 -2.63
CA MET A 356 -11.56 18.82 -3.64
C MET A 356 -13.01 18.37 -3.76
N ALA A 357 -13.32 17.16 -3.31
CA ALA A 357 -14.68 16.61 -3.23
C ALA A 357 -15.11 16.38 -1.79
N THR A 358 -16.42 16.17 -1.59
CA THR A 358 -16.97 15.88 -0.26
C THR A 358 -16.42 14.57 0.28
N VAL A 359 -15.99 14.56 1.54
CA VAL A 359 -15.50 13.40 2.27
C VAL A 359 -16.17 13.26 3.63
N ASP A 360 -16.20 12.06 4.18
CA ASP A 360 -16.83 11.74 5.46
C ASP A 360 -15.97 12.14 6.68
N GLY A 361 -14.66 12.30 6.49
CA GLY A 361 -13.74 12.79 7.52
C GLY A 361 -12.39 13.19 6.95
N ILE A 362 -11.89 14.35 7.40
CA ILE A 362 -10.55 14.85 7.06
C ILE A 362 -9.83 15.28 8.33
N GLY A 363 -8.69 14.65 8.62
CA GLY A 363 -7.92 14.88 9.84
C GLY A 363 -6.43 15.03 9.63
N GLY A 364 -5.78 15.82 10.48
CA GLY A 364 -4.34 15.91 10.49
C GLY A 364 -3.67 14.64 11.01
N LEU A 365 -4.23 14.01 12.03
CA LEU A 365 -3.75 12.71 12.54
C LEU A 365 -4.56 11.56 11.94
N ILE A 366 -5.88 11.60 12.13
CA ILE A 366 -6.82 10.53 11.78
C ILE A 366 -8.02 11.09 11.04
N GLY A 367 -8.35 10.54 9.87
CA GLY A 367 -9.54 10.91 9.11
C GLY A 367 -10.83 10.52 9.84
N ASN A 368 -10.93 9.26 10.25
CA ASN A 368 -12.08 8.75 11.04
C ASN A 368 -11.60 7.73 12.07
N ILE A 369 -12.15 7.80 13.28
CA ILE A 369 -11.88 6.84 14.36
C ILE A 369 -13.11 5.97 14.63
N GLY A 370 -12.88 4.65 14.75
CA GLY A 370 -13.95 3.67 14.94
C GLY A 370 -14.69 3.82 16.27
N ASN A 371 -15.94 3.33 16.32
CA ASN A 371 -16.79 3.37 17.54
C ASN A 371 -16.42 2.25 18.50
N ALA A 372 -15.24 2.31 19.11
CA ALA A 372 -14.77 1.40 20.14
C ALA A 372 -13.89 2.16 21.13
N ALA A 373 -13.57 1.58 22.26
CA ALA A 373 -12.65 2.22 23.20
C ALA A 373 -11.25 2.30 22.61
N HIS A 374 -10.67 3.50 22.64
CA HIS A 374 -9.33 3.79 22.11
C HIS A 374 -8.54 4.59 23.13
N ASN A 375 -7.25 4.27 23.22
CA ASN A 375 -6.22 5.11 23.84
C ASN A 375 -5.05 5.17 22.86
N THR A 376 -4.82 6.32 22.22
CA THR A 376 -3.87 6.48 21.13
C THR A 376 -3.42 7.93 20.99
N GLY A 377 -2.52 8.23 20.05
CA GLY A 377 -2.06 9.58 19.75
C GLY A 377 -1.06 10.16 20.75
N ASN A 378 -0.49 9.34 21.67
CA ASN A 378 0.43 9.82 22.67
C ASN A 378 1.71 10.40 22.07
N GLY A 379 2.07 11.63 22.46
CA GLY A 379 3.28 12.30 22.02
C GLY A 379 3.34 12.64 20.52
N CYS A 380 2.21 12.58 19.82
CA CYS A 380 2.15 12.93 18.40
C CYS A 380 2.27 14.43 18.17
N VAL A 381 2.75 14.80 16.99
CA VAL A 381 2.85 16.18 16.51
C VAL A 381 2.03 16.34 15.24
N VAL A 382 1.16 17.33 15.20
CA VAL A 382 0.35 17.70 14.04
C VAL A 382 0.64 19.14 13.65
N ASP A 383 1.31 19.35 12.52
CA ASP A 383 1.57 20.67 11.93
C ASP A 383 1.15 20.61 10.45
N CYS A 384 -0.16 20.42 10.24
CA CYS A 384 -0.73 20.17 8.93
C CYS A 384 -1.44 21.39 8.34
N VAL A 385 -1.52 21.42 7.01
CA VAL A 385 -2.44 22.27 6.26
C VAL A 385 -3.63 21.42 5.81
N ILE A 386 -4.85 21.75 6.27
CA ILE A 386 -6.07 21.04 5.90
C ILE A 386 -6.96 21.96 5.07
N SER A 387 -7.40 21.48 3.91
CA SER A 387 -8.32 22.17 3.02
C SER A 387 -9.41 21.23 2.51
N GLY A 388 -10.64 21.72 2.38
CA GLY A 388 -11.79 20.94 1.92
C GLY A 388 -12.48 20.17 3.03
N GLY A 389 -13.43 19.31 2.65
CA GLY A 389 -14.32 18.63 3.58
C GLY A 389 -15.35 19.57 4.23
N ALA A 390 -16.35 19.01 4.89
CA ALA A 390 -17.32 19.81 5.65
C ALA A 390 -16.74 20.19 7.03
N GLU A 391 -17.10 21.37 7.53
CA GLU A 391 -16.65 21.85 8.85
C GLU A 391 -16.87 20.81 9.96
N ALA A 392 -18.06 20.19 10.00
CA ALA A 392 -18.42 19.20 11.00
C ALA A 392 -17.62 17.88 10.93
N THR A 393 -16.87 17.64 9.85
CA THR A 393 -16.07 16.43 9.62
C THR A 393 -14.59 16.74 9.41
N ARG A 394 -14.13 17.89 9.87
CA ARG A 394 -12.77 18.39 9.69
C ARG A 394 -12.13 18.70 11.03
N GLY A 395 -10.88 18.26 11.24
CA GLY A 395 -10.13 18.57 12.45
C GLY A 395 -8.64 18.28 12.32
N LEU A 396 -7.81 19.04 13.04
CA LEU A 396 -6.36 18.85 13.02
C LEU A 396 -5.91 17.52 13.64
N VAL A 397 -6.66 16.99 14.60
CA VAL A 397 -6.35 15.67 15.17
C VAL A 397 -7.27 14.62 14.55
N ILE A 398 -8.59 14.80 14.66
CA ILE A 398 -9.58 13.85 14.14
C ILE A 398 -10.60 14.56 13.29
N GLY A 399 -10.83 14.03 12.07
CA GLY A 399 -11.90 14.53 11.21
C GLY A 399 -13.28 14.14 11.72
N LYS A 400 -13.48 12.86 12.07
CA LYS A 400 -14.79 12.33 12.46
C LYS A 400 -14.70 11.20 13.49
N PHE A 401 -15.73 11.11 14.34
CA PHE A 401 -15.99 9.95 15.20
C PHE A 401 -17.06 9.05 14.56
N ASN A 402 -16.82 7.74 14.55
CA ASN A 402 -17.77 6.78 13.95
C ASN A 402 -18.94 6.44 14.88
N GLY A 403 -18.97 6.93 16.11
CA GLY A 403 -20.05 6.76 17.08
C GLY A 403 -19.89 7.66 18.30
N LYS A 404 -20.94 7.72 19.12
CA LYS A 404 -21.05 8.66 20.25
C LYS A 404 -20.83 8.05 21.64
N THR A 405 -20.74 6.71 21.72
CA THR A 405 -20.98 6.01 22.99
C THR A 405 -19.75 5.31 23.58
N LYS A 406 -18.66 5.26 22.85
CA LYS A 406 -17.43 4.57 23.29
C LYS A 406 -16.38 5.58 23.73
N ASN A 407 -15.75 5.30 24.86
CA ASN A 407 -14.67 6.13 25.37
C ASN A 407 -13.50 6.13 24.40
N ILE A 408 -13.13 7.31 23.94
CA ILE A 408 -11.99 7.54 23.06
C ILE A 408 -11.11 8.57 23.74
N THR A 409 -9.90 8.20 24.07
CA THR A 409 -8.91 9.09 24.67
C THR A 409 -7.70 9.19 23.74
N LEU A 410 -7.30 10.41 23.43
CA LEU A 410 -6.10 10.66 22.64
C LEU A 410 -5.15 11.55 23.45
N GLY A 411 -3.86 11.19 23.40
CA GLY A 411 -2.82 11.91 24.12
C GLY A 411 -2.90 11.74 25.64
N GLU A 412 -3.42 10.62 26.14
CA GLU A 412 -3.67 10.41 27.58
C GLU A 412 -2.40 10.54 28.41
N THR A 413 -1.31 9.92 28.00
CA THR A 413 -0.04 9.91 28.72
C THR A 413 0.92 11.00 28.29
N SER A 414 0.76 11.51 27.07
CA SER A 414 1.55 12.62 26.52
C SER A 414 0.72 13.41 25.52
N PRO A 415 0.50 14.72 25.76
CA PRO A 415 -0.37 15.55 24.92
C PRO A 415 0.07 15.57 23.46
N ILE A 416 -0.92 15.66 22.57
CA ILE A 416 -0.72 15.89 21.13
C ILE A 416 -0.36 17.36 20.93
N LYS A 417 0.75 17.66 20.29
CA LYS A 417 1.10 19.02 19.91
C LYS A 417 0.42 19.38 18.58
N VAL A 418 -0.23 20.51 18.53
CA VAL A 418 -1.05 20.92 17.39
C VAL A 418 -0.68 22.32 16.92
N SER A 419 -0.42 22.45 15.61
CA SER A 419 -0.22 23.70 14.90
C SER A 419 -0.67 23.53 13.43
N GLY A 420 -0.43 24.53 12.56
CA GLY A 420 -0.77 24.46 11.15
C GLY A 420 -1.85 25.42 10.73
N SER A 421 -2.67 25.02 9.75
CA SER A 421 -3.80 25.83 9.29
C SER A 421 -4.97 24.97 8.81
N VAL A 422 -6.19 25.52 8.92
CA VAL A 422 -7.42 24.90 8.43
C VAL A 422 -8.17 25.94 7.58
N GLU A 423 -8.48 25.61 6.33
CA GLU A 423 -9.12 26.52 5.36
C GLU A 423 -8.45 27.90 5.30
N GLY A 424 -7.13 27.92 5.27
CA GLY A 424 -6.36 29.17 5.27
C GLY A 424 -6.27 29.89 6.62
N THR A 425 -7.03 29.47 7.63
CA THR A 425 -6.95 30.05 8.98
C THR A 425 -5.74 29.47 9.70
N LYS A 426 -4.77 30.31 10.00
CA LYS A 426 -3.60 29.93 10.79
C LYS A 426 -4.03 29.62 12.23
N ILE A 427 -3.52 28.50 12.74
CA ILE A 427 -3.81 28.07 14.11
C ILE A 427 -2.80 28.70 15.08
N ASP A 428 -3.31 29.22 16.20
CA ASP A 428 -2.53 29.81 17.30
C ASP A 428 -3.08 29.35 18.66
N ALA A 429 -2.44 29.80 19.74
CA ALA A 429 -2.83 29.42 21.09
C ALA A 429 -4.26 29.82 21.49
N GLY A 430 -4.81 30.85 20.85
CA GLY A 430 -6.17 31.35 21.15
C GLY A 430 -7.28 30.61 20.42
N ASN A 431 -7.00 29.99 19.26
CA ASN A 431 -8.02 29.39 18.42
C ASN A 431 -7.89 27.87 18.22
N PHE A 432 -6.74 27.22 18.56
CA PHE A 432 -6.49 25.82 18.23
C PHE A 432 -7.56 24.85 18.73
N ALA A 433 -8.16 25.13 19.89
CA ALA A 433 -9.18 24.28 20.49
C ALA A 433 -10.41 24.09 19.57
N ASN A 434 -10.73 25.09 18.74
CA ASN A 434 -11.85 25.05 17.80
C ASN A 434 -11.61 24.13 16.59
N PHE A 435 -10.36 23.73 16.37
CA PHE A 435 -9.93 22.97 15.18
C PHE A 435 -9.37 21.59 15.50
N VAL A 436 -9.35 21.20 16.77
CA VAL A 436 -8.76 19.90 17.19
C VAL A 436 -9.51 18.72 16.57
N HIS A 437 -10.82 18.79 16.48
CA HIS A 437 -11.67 17.72 15.95
C HIS A 437 -12.89 18.24 15.20
N GLY A 438 -13.42 17.42 14.28
CA GLY A 438 -14.74 17.62 13.73
C GLY A 438 -15.83 17.31 14.77
N THR A 439 -16.98 17.93 14.62
CA THR A 439 -18.09 17.83 15.60
C THR A 439 -19.00 16.63 15.35
N THR A 440 -18.89 15.95 14.20
CA THR A 440 -19.72 14.81 13.86
C THR A 440 -19.49 13.64 14.81
N ASN A 441 -20.56 13.29 15.55
CA ASN A 441 -20.57 12.25 16.59
C ASN A 441 -19.63 12.52 17.79
N TYR A 442 -19.09 13.71 17.94
CA TYR A 442 -18.37 14.10 19.16
C TYR A 442 -19.32 14.11 20.36
N THR A 443 -18.87 13.62 21.50
CA THR A 443 -19.61 13.64 22.77
C THR A 443 -18.64 14.03 23.89
N GLU A 444 -18.87 15.19 24.47
CA GLU A 444 -18.05 15.70 25.57
C GLU A 444 -18.08 14.74 26.76
N GLY A 445 -16.92 14.52 27.39
CA GLY A 445 -16.75 13.57 28.51
C GLY A 445 -16.66 12.09 28.10
N VAL A 446 -17.05 11.75 26.86
CA VAL A 446 -16.87 10.41 26.25
C VAL A 446 -15.66 10.38 25.32
N HIS A 447 -15.49 11.45 24.56
CA HIS A 447 -14.35 11.65 23.67
C HIS A 447 -13.43 12.71 24.28
N VAL A 448 -12.24 12.30 24.67
CA VAL A 448 -11.24 13.15 25.30
C VAL A 448 -10.04 13.29 24.39
N ILE A 449 -9.67 14.52 24.04
CA ILE A 449 -8.48 14.81 23.25
C ILE A 449 -7.58 15.74 24.04
N ASN A 450 -6.50 15.21 24.58
CA ASN A 450 -5.50 15.98 25.28
C ASN A 450 -4.52 16.55 24.24
N ALA A 451 -4.78 17.77 23.82
CA ALA A 451 -3.98 18.49 22.83
C ALA A 451 -3.50 19.84 23.40
N VAL A 452 -2.34 20.26 22.96
CA VAL A 452 -1.74 21.56 23.31
C VAL A 452 -1.24 22.25 22.07
N PHE A 453 -1.31 23.59 22.04
CA PHE A 453 -0.73 24.35 20.96
C PHE A 453 0.80 24.29 21.03
N GLY A 454 1.43 23.97 19.90
CA GLY A 454 2.89 23.90 19.78
C GLY A 454 3.37 22.93 18.69
N LYS A 455 4.65 23.01 18.40
CA LYS A 455 5.37 22.11 17.46
C LYS A 455 6.15 21.04 18.20
#